data_3fc48803e5748335fa495dd2bc0719bc
#
_entry.id   3fc48803e5748335fa495dd2bc0719bc
#
_cell.length_a   1.000
_cell.length_b   1.000
_cell.length_c   1.000
_cell.angle_alpha   90.00
_cell.angle_beta   90.00
_cell.angle_gamma   90.00
#
_symmetry.space_group_name_H-M   'P 1'
#
loop_
_entity.id
_entity.type
_entity.pdbx_description
1 polymer ?
#
loop_
_entity_poly.entity_id
_entity_poly.type
_entity_poly.pdbx_seq_one_letter_code
_entity_poly.pdbx_strand_id
1 'polypeptide(L)'
;MALKISNTLTRSKEKFIPIDEKNIRMYVCGPTVYDYPHVGNARPLIVFDLLFRLLSKIYTKSKVTYVRNITDIDDKIIEASNKSKISIQDLTDKVTKDFHDDCNYLGCLNPTIEPKATEHLNEMINLIKKLIQNDFAYESNGHVYFQVTKFKKYGNLSNKKIEELITGSRVEVSHNKKEPGDFVLWKPSKENEPSWDSPFGKGRPGWHLECSAMSEKYLGNHFDIHGGGLDLIFPHHENEIAQSVCANNNEKFSNYWLHNGYVTVEKQKMSKSLGNFISINELKKNYNGQVVRLAMLSTHYTQPFDWNEKILDVSQKSLDKWYEFYSDDKEEISEENLKFLLDDLNTPLMISNIHELYKKAKNGDSLSAKQLSSSCKILGLFNQTHDEWKNFKNIGKITAEEIEKLISERDKARSKKDYKTSDEIRDLLVSKGVLIKDKDGITTWEYK
;
A
#
# COMPACT_ATOMS: atom_id res chain seq x y z
N MET A 1 19.44 11.35 16.50
CA MET A 1 20.01 10.30 15.61
C MET A 1 19.51 10.54 14.20
N ALA A 2 20.28 10.14 13.20
CA ALA A 2 19.88 10.34 11.80
C ALA A 2 19.14 9.10 11.27
N LEU A 3 18.12 9.33 10.45
CA LEU A 3 17.43 8.28 9.70
C LEU A 3 18.42 7.60 8.75
N LYS A 4 18.43 6.28 8.73
CA LYS A 4 19.08 5.45 7.72
C LYS A 4 18.02 4.69 6.95
N ILE A 5 18.21 4.55 5.65
CA ILE A 5 17.28 3.85 4.74
C ILE A 5 18.05 3.03 3.71
N SER A 6 17.51 1.88 3.37
CA SER A 6 18.02 1.04 2.28
C SER A 6 17.72 1.70 0.95
N ASN A 7 18.78 1.99 0.18
CA ASN A 7 18.67 2.59 -1.14
C ASN A 7 18.90 1.53 -2.23
N THR A 8 17.88 1.25 -3.02
CA THR A 8 17.96 0.24 -4.09
C THR A 8 19.00 0.58 -5.15
N LEU A 9 19.21 1.87 -5.44
CA LEU A 9 20.17 2.31 -6.45
C LEU A 9 21.61 1.94 -6.05
N THR A 10 21.97 2.12 -4.78
CA THR A 10 23.31 1.85 -4.26
C THR A 10 23.43 0.49 -3.58
N ARG A 11 22.28 -0.19 -3.33
CA ARG A 11 22.19 -1.47 -2.61
C ARG A 11 22.80 -1.44 -1.23
N SER A 12 22.78 -0.28 -0.60
CA SER A 12 23.32 -0.06 0.73
C SER A 12 22.32 0.69 1.63
N LYS A 13 22.47 0.49 2.94
CA LYS A 13 21.79 1.30 3.93
C LYS A 13 22.57 2.59 4.12
N GLU A 14 21.94 3.71 3.84
CA GLU A 14 22.55 5.03 3.83
C GLU A 14 21.91 5.96 4.84
N LYS A 15 22.69 6.92 5.34
CA LYS A 15 22.15 8.04 6.11
C LYS A 15 21.30 8.90 5.18
N PHE A 16 20.06 9.13 5.56
CA PHE A 16 19.20 10.07 4.85
C PHE A 16 19.66 11.50 5.09
N ILE A 17 19.98 12.18 4.02
CA ILE A 17 20.34 13.60 3.99
C ILE A 17 19.42 14.27 2.97
N PRO A 18 18.45 15.08 3.41
CA PRO A 18 17.54 15.74 2.49
C PRO A 18 18.26 16.80 1.65
N ILE A 19 17.73 17.06 0.47
CA ILE A 19 18.20 18.15 -0.41
C ILE A 19 17.90 19.51 0.26
N ASP A 20 16.73 19.60 0.88
CA ASP A 20 16.29 20.77 1.63
C ASP A 20 15.56 20.34 2.92
N GLU A 21 16.11 20.61 4.08
CA GLU A 21 15.49 20.31 5.38
C GLU A 21 14.16 21.05 5.64
N LYS A 22 13.86 22.04 4.84
CA LYS A 22 12.58 22.76 4.91
C LYS A 22 11.52 22.18 4.00
N ASN A 23 11.89 21.29 3.08
CA ASN A 23 10.98 20.67 2.12
C ASN A 23 11.48 19.27 1.72
N ILE A 24 11.16 18.26 2.53
CA ILE A 24 11.44 16.87 2.24
C ILE A 24 10.44 16.38 1.20
N ARG A 25 10.92 15.87 0.07
CA ARG A 25 10.11 15.53 -1.10
C ARG A 25 10.11 14.02 -1.36
N MET A 26 8.93 13.42 -1.33
CA MET A 26 8.74 11.99 -1.53
C MET A 26 7.67 11.75 -2.60
N TYR A 27 8.01 10.96 -3.62
CA TYR A 27 7.07 10.43 -4.61
C TYR A 27 6.91 8.92 -4.44
N VAL A 28 5.68 8.44 -4.50
CA VAL A 28 5.38 7.00 -4.51
C VAL A 28 4.42 6.70 -5.65
N CYS A 29 4.79 5.77 -6.52
CA CYS A 29 3.91 5.34 -7.61
C CYS A 29 2.62 4.76 -7.04
N GLY A 30 1.50 5.35 -7.44
CA GLY A 30 0.16 4.99 -7.02
C GLY A 30 -0.47 3.86 -7.83
N PRO A 31 -1.73 3.53 -7.59
CA PRO A 31 -2.41 2.45 -8.28
C PRO A 31 -2.85 2.81 -9.69
N THR A 32 -2.94 1.79 -10.56
CA THR A 32 -3.74 1.83 -11.77
C THR A 32 -5.17 1.39 -11.40
N VAL A 33 -6.14 2.27 -11.59
CA VAL A 33 -7.51 2.11 -11.06
C VAL A 33 -8.43 1.35 -12.03
N TYR A 34 -8.11 0.08 -12.29
CA TYR A 34 -8.88 -0.82 -13.15
C TYR A 34 -9.63 -1.92 -12.41
N ASP A 35 -9.23 -2.27 -11.19
CA ASP A 35 -9.80 -3.36 -10.40
C ASP A 35 -9.59 -3.09 -8.90
N TYR A 36 -10.30 -3.83 -8.04
CA TYR A 36 -10.17 -3.72 -6.59
C TYR A 36 -8.74 -3.99 -6.11
N PRO A 37 -8.23 -3.20 -5.14
CA PRO A 37 -6.93 -3.45 -4.54
C PRO A 37 -6.88 -4.80 -3.81
N HIS A 38 -5.74 -5.45 -3.88
CA HIS A 38 -5.45 -6.69 -3.18
C HIS A 38 -4.40 -6.51 -2.09
N VAL A 39 -4.17 -7.52 -1.26
CA VAL A 39 -3.21 -7.45 -0.14
C VAL A 39 -1.80 -7.06 -0.57
N GLY A 40 -1.39 -7.37 -1.80
CA GLY A 40 -0.12 -6.92 -2.35
C GLY A 40 -0.03 -5.40 -2.51
N ASN A 41 -1.14 -4.73 -2.82
CA ASN A 41 -1.22 -3.27 -2.90
C ASN A 41 -1.22 -2.61 -1.52
N ALA A 42 -1.72 -3.29 -0.49
CA ALA A 42 -1.73 -2.77 0.87
C ALA A 42 -0.31 -2.55 1.44
N ARG A 43 0.65 -3.41 1.04
CA ARG A 43 2.00 -3.33 1.59
C ARG A 43 2.72 -2.02 1.29
N PRO A 44 2.87 -1.55 0.03
CA PRO A 44 3.45 -0.24 -0.23
C PRO A 44 2.68 0.90 0.45
N LEU A 45 1.34 0.84 0.51
CA LEU A 45 0.56 1.86 1.21
C LEU A 45 0.95 1.98 2.68
N ILE A 46 1.07 0.87 3.40
CA ILE A 46 1.43 0.83 4.82
C ILE A 46 2.89 1.25 5.03
N VAL A 47 3.81 0.79 4.19
CA VAL A 47 5.26 1.07 4.32
C VAL A 47 5.54 2.56 4.09
N PHE A 48 5.00 3.15 3.03
CA PHE A 48 5.24 4.55 2.72
C PHE A 48 4.43 5.50 3.60
N ASP A 49 3.27 5.08 4.14
CA ASP A 49 2.59 5.80 5.21
C ASP A 49 3.44 5.85 6.48
N LEU A 50 4.07 4.73 6.87
CA LEU A 50 4.98 4.72 8.02
C LEU A 50 6.18 5.65 7.81
N LEU A 51 6.78 5.62 6.61
CA LEU A 51 7.87 6.55 6.27
C LEU A 51 7.41 8.01 6.34
N PHE A 52 6.24 8.32 5.79
CA PHE A 52 5.66 9.65 5.86
C PHE A 52 5.41 10.11 7.31
N ARG A 53 4.90 9.23 8.19
CA ARG A 53 4.74 9.51 9.62
C ARG A 53 6.08 9.77 10.30
N LEU A 54 7.09 8.96 10.01
CA LEU A 54 8.42 9.13 10.58
C LEU A 54 9.09 10.43 10.10
N LEU A 55 9.06 10.72 8.82
CA LEU A 55 9.56 11.99 8.27
C LEU A 55 8.82 13.19 8.86
N SER A 56 7.49 13.09 9.01
CA SER A 56 6.67 14.13 9.65
C SER A 56 7.01 14.33 11.13
N LYS A 57 7.43 13.26 11.83
CA LYS A 57 7.91 13.37 13.23
C LYS A 57 9.28 14.03 13.30
N ILE A 58 10.20 13.72 12.37
CA ILE A 58 11.58 14.24 12.38
C ILE A 58 11.62 15.71 11.89
N TYR A 59 10.93 16.03 10.81
CA TYR A 59 11.02 17.31 10.12
C TYR A 59 9.78 18.20 10.26
N THR A 60 8.78 17.79 11.00
CA THR A 60 7.41 18.32 11.06
C THR A 60 6.61 18.09 9.77
N LYS A 61 5.31 17.83 9.91
CA LYS A 61 4.42 17.47 8.77
C LYS A 61 4.38 18.53 7.67
N SER A 62 4.42 19.79 8.02
CA SER A 62 4.38 20.90 7.05
C SER A 62 5.62 21.02 6.16
N LYS A 63 6.69 20.31 6.50
CA LYS A 63 7.95 20.29 5.73
C LYS A 63 8.11 19.01 4.90
N VAL A 64 7.10 18.15 4.83
CA VAL A 64 7.15 16.91 4.06
C VAL A 64 6.10 16.95 2.98
N THR A 65 6.52 16.98 1.73
CA THR A 65 5.65 16.87 0.55
C THR A 65 5.65 15.44 0.07
N TYR A 66 4.54 14.75 0.30
CA TYR A 66 4.29 13.37 -0.16
C TYR A 66 3.33 13.41 -1.35
N VAL A 67 3.80 12.95 -2.51
CA VAL A 67 3.02 12.83 -3.75
C VAL A 67 2.78 11.36 -4.04
N ARG A 68 1.53 10.98 -4.28
CA ARG A 68 1.13 9.66 -4.77
C ARG A 68 0.11 9.86 -5.87
N ASN A 69 0.38 9.36 -7.06
CA ASN A 69 -0.52 9.54 -8.20
C ASN A 69 -1.66 8.52 -8.24
N ILE A 70 -2.66 8.82 -9.06
CA ILE A 70 -3.67 7.88 -9.56
C ILE A 70 -3.47 7.74 -11.06
N THR A 71 -3.17 6.52 -11.52
CA THR A 71 -3.14 6.18 -12.94
C THR A 71 -4.56 5.83 -13.38
N ASP A 72 -5.22 6.79 -14.01
CA ASP A 72 -6.61 6.73 -14.49
C ASP A 72 -6.71 6.57 -16.00
N ILE A 73 -5.59 6.29 -16.67
CA ILE A 73 -5.50 5.91 -18.09
C ILE A 73 -4.45 4.81 -18.28
N ASP A 74 -4.87 3.65 -18.79
CA ASP A 74 -4.00 2.49 -19.06
C ASP A 74 -4.76 1.50 -19.94
N ASP A 75 -4.04 0.61 -20.65
CA ASP A 75 -4.64 -0.46 -21.45
C ASP A 75 -5.56 -1.37 -20.63
N LYS A 76 -5.18 -1.65 -19.36
CA LYS A 76 -5.99 -2.47 -18.44
C LYS A 76 -7.30 -1.80 -18.07
N ILE A 77 -7.31 -0.47 -17.96
CA ILE A 77 -8.54 0.31 -17.68
C ILE A 77 -9.47 0.22 -18.87
N ILE A 78 -8.95 0.38 -20.09
CA ILE A 78 -9.72 0.27 -21.34
C ILE A 78 -10.31 -1.14 -21.47
N GLU A 79 -9.50 -2.17 -21.22
CA GLU A 79 -9.95 -3.57 -21.25
C GLU A 79 -11.03 -3.86 -20.19
N ALA A 80 -10.85 -3.39 -18.97
CA ALA A 80 -11.80 -3.56 -17.87
C ALA A 80 -13.12 -2.84 -18.12
N SER A 81 -13.08 -1.61 -18.66
CA SER A 81 -14.24 -0.83 -19.08
C SER A 81 -15.04 -1.58 -20.15
N ASN A 82 -14.37 -2.04 -21.21
CA ASN A 82 -15.00 -2.79 -22.30
C ASN A 82 -15.66 -4.09 -21.80
N LYS A 83 -14.97 -4.83 -20.91
CA LYS A 83 -15.47 -6.07 -20.32
C LYS A 83 -16.69 -5.86 -19.42
N SER A 84 -16.67 -4.82 -18.61
CA SER A 84 -17.76 -4.50 -17.68
C SER A 84 -18.88 -3.70 -18.32
N LYS A 85 -18.69 -3.18 -19.53
CA LYS A 85 -19.64 -2.32 -20.27
C LYS A 85 -20.02 -1.04 -19.49
N ILE A 86 -19.10 -0.49 -18.74
CA ILE A 86 -19.23 0.81 -18.06
C ILE A 86 -18.22 1.79 -18.62
N SER A 87 -18.49 3.08 -18.53
CA SER A 87 -17.56 4.09 -19.03
C SER A 87 -16.22 4.04 -18.27
N ILE A 88 -15.12 4.46 -18.91
CA ILE A 88 -13.82 4.56 -18.28
C ILE A 88 -13.90 5.48 -17.07
N GLN A 89 -14.60 6.61 -17.16
CA GLN A 89 -14.80 7.56 -16.08
C GLN A 89 -15.50 6.91 -14.88
N ASP A 90 -16.64 6.23 -15.09
CA ASP A 90 -17.37 5.57 -14.01
C ASP A 90 -16.54 4.46 -13.35
N LEU A 91 -15.77 3.71 -14.15
CA LEU A 91 -14.87 2.67 -13.65
C LEU A 91 -13.77 3.29 -12.76
N THR A 92 -13.07 4.29 -13.28
CA THR A 92 -11.94 4.90 -12.57
C THR A 92 -12.38 5.65 -11.32
N ASP A 93 -13.51 6.37 -11.37
CA ASP A 93 -14.06 7.06 -10.20
C ASP A 93 -14.48 6.07 -9.10
N LYS A 94 -15.14 4.97 -9.48
CA LYS A 94 -15.52 3.90 -8.55
C LYS A 94 -14.29 3.26 -7.90
N VAL A 95 -13.32 2.82 -8.70
CA VAL A 95 -12.13 2.13 -8.18
C VAL A 95 -11.25 3.08 -7.37
N THR A 96 -11.17 4.36 -7.73
CA THR A 96 -10.48 5.39 -6.93
C THR A 96 -11.13 5.57 -5.57
N LYS A 97 -12.47 5.61 -5.52
CA LYS A 97 -13.19 5.68 -4.25
C LYS A 97 -12.92 4.44 -3.39
N ASP A 98 -13.03 3.24 -3.98
CA ASP A 98 -12.74 1.98 -3.28
C ASP A 98 -11.30 1.95 -2.76
N PHE A 99 -10.34 2.48 -3.52
CA PHE A 99 -8.95 2.62 -3.11
C PHE A 99 -8.78 3.57 -1.91
N HIS A 100 -9.46 4.72 -1.90
CA HIS A 100 -9.44 5.63 -0.76
C HIS A 100 -10.07 5.01 0.49
N ASP A 101 -11.18 4.28 0.33
CA ASP A 101 -11.82 3.52 1.41
C ASP A 101 -10.90 2.43 1.96
N ASP A 102 -10.07 1.80 1.12
CA ASP A 102 -9.05 0.84 1.51
C ASP A 102 -7.88 1.51 2.26
N CYS A 103 -7.42 2.68 1.80
CA CYS A 103 -6.41 3.47 2.50
C CYS A 103 -6.88 3.85 3.92
N ASN A 104 -8.12 4.33 4.03
CA ASN A 104 -8.72 4.68 5.31
C ASN A 104 -8.86 3.46 6.24
N TYR A 105 -9.33 2.32 5.71
CA TYR A 105 -9.41 1.07 6.44
C TYR A 105 -8.06 0.63 7.00
N LEU A 106 -6.99 0.75 6.21
CA LEU A 106 -5.61 0.43 6.62
C LEU A 106 -4.99 1.48 7.56
N GLY A 107 -5.70 2.57 7.86
CA GLY A 107 -5.21 3.67 8.68
C GLY A 107 -4.08 4.47 8.04
N CYS A 108 -4.01 4.49 6.71
CA CYS A 108 -3.03 5.28 5.98
C CYS A 108 -3.43 6.76 5.93
N LEU A 109 -2.47 7.65 6.11
CA LEU A 109 -2.65 9.08 5.94
C LEU A 109 -2.79 9.42 4.45
N ASN A 110 -3.57 10.44 4.15
CA ASN A 110 -3.62 10.97 2.79
C ASN A 110 -2.27 11.57 2.39
N PRO A 111 -1.83 11.40 1.13
CA PRO A 111 -0.68 12.10 0.62
C PRO A 111 -0.93 13.63 0.65
N THR A 112 0.13 14.41 0.55
CA THR A 112 0.02 15.88 0.44
C THR A 112 -0.63 16.29 -0.87
N ILE A 113 -0.30 15.56 -1.94
CA ILE A 113 -0.80 15.79 -3.30
C ILE A 113 -1.08 14.42 -3.93
N GLU A 114 -2.26 14.27 -4.54
CA GLU A 114 -2.65 13.04 -5.24
C GLU A 114 -3.13 13.37 -6.66
N PRO A 115 -2.20 13.54 -7.62
CA PRO A 115 -2.53 13.93 -9.00
C PRO A 115 -3.07 12.73 -9.81
N LYS A 116 -4.01 13.01 -10.72
CA LYS A 116 -4.48 12.06 -11.74
C LYS A 116 -3.67 12.19 -13.03
N ALA A 117 -3.36 11.09 -13.68
CA ALA A 117 -2.60 11.09 -14.93
C ALA A 117 -3.28 11.89 -16.04
N THR A 118 -4.61 11.73 -16.19
CA THR A 118 -5.39 12.44 -17.23
C THR A 118 -5.41 13.98 -17.08
N GLU A 119 -5.12 14.49 -15.87
CA GLU A 119 -5.02 15.92 -15.61
C GLU A 119 -3.62 16.51 -15.94
N HIS A 120 -2.67 15.67 -16.39
CA HIS A 120 -1.24 16.03 -16.56
C HIS A 120 -0.69 15.77 -17.96
N LEU A 121 -1.56 15.69 -18.96
CA LEU A 121 -1.15 15.41 -20.35
C LEU A 121 -0.22 16.48 -20.93
N ASN A 122 -0.43 17.74 -20.59
CA ASN A 122 0.44 18.82 -21.06
C ASN A 122 1.89 18.66 -20.53
N GLU A 123 2.04 18.27 -19.27
CA GLU A 123 3.33 17.99 -18.67
C GLU A 123 4.03 16.81 -19.35
N MET A 124 3.26 15.73 -19.65
CA MET A 124 3.76 14.56 -20.36
C MET A 124 4.20 14.91 -21.80
N ILE A 125 3.38 15.67 -22.53
CA ILE A 125 3.72 16.14 -23.88
C ILE A 125 4.97 17.00 -23.87
N ASN A 126 5.11 17.87 -22.88
CA ASN A 126 6.31 18.73 -22.73
C ASN A 126 7.55 17.89 -22.41
N LEU A 127 7.43 16.85 -21.58
CA LEU A 127 8.52 15.93 -21.28
C LEU A 127 8.98 15.18 -22.55
N ILE A 128 8.04 14.70 -23.38
CA ILE A 128 8.36 14.09 -24.68
C ILE A 128 9.10 15.07 -25.61
N LYS A 129 8.64 16.33 -25.70
CA LYS A 129 9.32 17.34 -26.52
C LYS A 129 10.76 17.54 -26.10
N LYS A 130 11.03 17.64 -24.77
CA LYS A 130 12.39 17.73 -24.24
C LYS A 130 13.24 16.50 -24.63
N LEU A 131 12.67 15.30 -24.54
CA LEU A 131 13.36 14.05 -24.91
C LEU A 131 13.71 14.00 -26.40
N ILE A 132 12.81 14.44 -27.28
CA ILE A 132 13.08 14.54 -28.73
C ILE A 132 14.15 15.60 -29.00
N GLN A 133 14.04 16.79 -28.38
CA GLN A 133 15.01 17.87 -28.54
C GLN A 133 16.43 17.46 -28.08
N ASN A 134 16.50 16.63 -27.03
CA ASN A 134 17.77 16.13 -26.48
C ASN A 134 18.25 14.84 -27.20
N ASP A 135 17.56 14.43 -28.28
CA ASP A 135 17.89 13.26 -29.11
C ASP A 135 17.80 11.90 -28.36
N PHE A 136 16.99 11.79 -27.31
CA PHE A 136 16.71 10.53 -26.62
C PHE A 136 15.39 9.86 -27.04
N ALA A 137 14.54 10.54 -27.79
CA ALA A 137 13.29 10.01 -28.30
C ALA A 137 13.16 10.23 -29.80
N TYR A 138 12.37 9.41 -30.46
CA TYR A 138 12.10 9.49 -31.92
C TYR A 138 10.64 9.14 -32.24
N GLU A 139 10.16 9.70 -33.33
CA GLU A 139 8.84 9.40 -33.89
C GLU A 139 8.93 8.23 -34.89
N SER A 140 7.95 7.34 -34.87
CA SER A 140 7.81 6.24 -35.82
C SER A 140 6.34 5.83 -35.97
N ASN A 141 5.76 6.03 -37.16
CA ASN A 141 4.38 5.62 -37.46
C ASN A 141 3.33 6.10 -36.42
N GLY A 142 3.38 7.37 -36.06
CA GLY A 142 2.47 7.99 -35.08
C GLY A 142 2.75 7.65 -33.60
N HIS A 143 3.77 6.84 -33.35
CA HIS A 143 4.28 6.57 -32.00
C HIS A 143 5.48 7.45 -31.70
N VAL A 144 5.72 7.72 -30.40
CA VAL A 144 7.01 8.24 -29.93
C VAL A 144 7.62 7.21 -29.01
N TYR A 145 8.88 6.87 -29.25
CA TYR A 145 9.65 5.92 -28.47
C TYR A 145 10.87 6.58 -27.83
N PHE A 146 11.18 6.15 -26.59
CA PHE A 146 12.46 6.43 -25.97
C PHE A 146 13.51 5.44 -26.49
N GLN A 147 14.68 5.95 -26.91
CA GLN A 147 15.79 5.16 -27.43
C GLN A 147 16.72 4.74 -26.31
N VAL A 148 16.53 3.54 -25.76
CA VAL A 148 17.21 3.04 -24.57
C VAL A 148 18.73 2.99 -24.73
N THR A 149 19.22 2.62 -25.90
CA THR A 149 20.67 2.50 -26.20
C THR A 149 21.43 3.81 -26.09
N LYS A 150 20.76 4.96 -26.12
CA LYS A 150 21.37 6.29 -25.92
C LYS A 150 21.60 6.62 -24.45
N PHE A 151 20.90 6.00 -23.52
CA PHE A 151 21.08 6.23 -22.10
C PHE A 151 22.02 5.18 -21.48
N LYS A 152 23.31 5.48 -21.42
CA LYS A 152 24.36 4.56 -20.96
C LYS A 152 24.20 4.03 -19.54
N LYS A 153 23.42 4.73 -18.69
CA LYS A 153 23.15 4.32 -17.29
C LYS A 153 21.91 3.44 -17.15
N TYR A 154 21.24 3.07 -18.26
CA TYR A 154 20.06 2.22 -18.23
C TYR A 154 20.40 0.83 -17.66
N GLY A 155 19.58 0.35 -16.73
CA GLY A 155 19.82 -0.90 -16.01
C GLY A 155 20.53 -0.74 -14.66
N ASN A 156 20.92 0.49 -14.27
CA ASN A 156 21.66 0.71 -13.02
C ASN A 156 20.78 0.47 -11.78
N LEU A 157 19.51 0.85 -11.80
CA LEU A 157 18.59 0.62 -10.68
C LEU A 157 18.29 -0.87 -10.53
N SER A 158 17.95 -1.54 -11.63
CA SER A 158 17.64 -2.97 -11.67
C SER A 158 18.89 -3.86 -11.55
N ASN A 159 20.09 -3.30 -11.71
CA ASN A 159 21.37 -4.03 -11.74
C ASN A 159 21.42 -5.13 -12.79
N LYS A 160 20.88 -4.86 -13.94
CA LYS A 160 20.83 -5.81 -15.06
C LYS A 160 21.37 -5.18 -16.32
N LYS A 161 21.98 -5.98 -17.19
CA LYS A 161 22.36 -5.54 -18.52
C LYS A 161 21.14 -5.40 -19.41
N ILE A 162 21.21 -4.51 -20.38
CA ILE A 162 20.10 -4.25 -21.33
C ILE A 162 19.64 -5.55 -22.01
N GLU A 163 20.59 -6.42 -22.40
CA GLU A 163 20.30 -7.69 -23.07
C GLU A 163 19.47 -8.65 -22.17
N GLU A 164 19.78 -8.70 -20.87
CA GLU A 164 19.04 -9.50 -19.89
C GLU A 164 17.63 -8.93 -19.65
N LEU A 165 17.52 -7.61 -19.67
CA LEU A 165 16.25 -6.90 -19.48
C LEU A 165 15.29 -7.12 -20.66
N ILE A 166 15.83 -7.10 -21.90
CA ILE A 166 15.06 -7.37 -23.11
C ILE A 166 14.57 -8.82 -23.14
N THR A 167 15.42 -9.76 -22.77
CA THR A 167 15.08 -11.20 -22.82
C THR A 167 14.06 -11.60 -21.74
N GLY A 168 14.10 -10.95 -20.58
CA GLY A 168 13.24 -11.26 -19.41
C GLY A 168 11.93 -10.44 -19.33
N SER A 169 11.77 -9.41 -20.13
CA SER A 169 10.58 -8.57 -20.15
C SER A 169 9.60 -9.04 -21.21
N ARG A 170 8.30 -8.82 -20.97
CA ARG A 170 7.28 -8.86 -22.05
C ARG A 170 7.48 -7.64 -22.96
N VAL A 171 8.54 -7.68 -23.78
CA VAL A 171 8.78 -6.64 -24.77
C VAL A 171 7.72 -6.80 -25.86
N GLU A 172 6.87 -5.80 -26.02
CA GLU A 172 5.97 -5.73 -27.16
C GLU A 172 6.81 -5.66 -28.43
N VAL A 173 6.82 -6.73 -29.19
CA VAL A 173 7.50 -6.78 -30.50
C VAL A 173 6.74 -5.89 -31.45
N SER A 174 7.31 -4.75 -31.77
CA SER A 174 6.74 -3.81 -32.75
C SER A 174 7.77 -3.49 -33.83
N HIS A 175 7.35 -3.61 -35.09
CA HIS A 175 8.17 -3.21 -36.25
C HIS A 175 8.46 -1.70 -36.30
N ASN A 176 7.80 -0.92 -35.43
CA ASN A 176 7.97 0.53 -35.34
C ASN A 176 9.17 0.94 -34.46
N LYS A 177 9.73 0.03 -33.66
CA LYS A 177 10.88 0.28 -32.79
C LYS A 177 12.21 0.16 -33.55
N LYS A 178 13.16 1.06 -33.25
CA LYS A 178 14.54 0.94 -33.74
C LYS A 178 15.26 -0.23 -33.07
N GLU A 179 15.05 -0.37 -31.75
CA GLU A 179 15.67 -1.42 -30.93
C GLU A 179 14.59 -2.12 -30.09
N PRO A 180 14.70 -3.42 -29.85
CA PRO A 180 13.70 -4.16 -29.06
C PRO A 180 13.45 -3.58 -27.65
N GLY A 181 14.49 -3.01 -27.04
CA GLY A 181 14.40 -2.43 -25.70
C GLY A 181 13.76 -1.05 -25.61
N ASP A 182 13.51 -0.40 -26.75
CA ASP A 182 12.86 0.91 -26.78
C ASP A 182 11.45 0.83 -26.22
N PHE A 183 11.03 1.82 -25.46
CA PHE A 183 9.71 1.84 -24.86
C PHE A 183 8.88 3.05 -25.29
N VAL A 184 7.58 2.86 -25.31
CA VAL A 184 6.62 3.84 -25.83
C VAL A 184 6.47 5.03 -24.84
N LEU A 185 6.52 6.24 -25.37
CA LEU A 185 6.21 7.49 -24.68
C LEU A 185 4.82 8.02 -25.09
N TRP A 186 4.47 7.87 -26.37
CA TRP A 186 3.17 8.24 -26.94
C TRP A 186 2.74 7.20 -27.97
N LYS A 187 1.48 6.83 -27.94
CA LYS A 187 0.91 5.90 -28.93
C LYS A 187 -0.41 6.38 -29.46
N PRO A 188 -0.71 6.19 -30.77
CA PRO A 188 -2.00 6.51 -31.34
C PRO A 188 -3.11 5.70 -30.66
N SER A 189 -4.23 6.33 -30.41
CA SER A 189 -5.43 5.66 -29.89
C SER A 189 -6.17 5.00 -31.05
N LYS A 190 -6.75 3.83 -30.77
CA LYS A 190 -7.67 3.15 -31.69
C LYS A 190 -9.04 3.81 -31.62
N GLU A 191 -9.90 3.44 -32.55
CA GLU A 191 -11.31 3.83 -32.52
C GLU A 191 -11.95 3.40 -31.18
N ASN A 192 -12.69 4.29 -30.55
CA ASN A 192 -13.31 4.11 -29.24
C ASN A 192 -12.35 4.00 -28.02
N GLU A 193 -11.05 4.29 -28.20
CA GLU A 193 -10.14 4.48 -27.07
C GLU A 193 -10.03 5.97 -26.70
N PRO A 194 -9.75 6.30 -25.41
CA PRO A 194 -9.43 7.66 -25.01
C PRO A 194 -8.30 8.25 -25.85
N SER A 195 -8.45 9.50 -26.26
CA SER A 195 -7.51 10.13 -27.16
C SER A 195 -7.39 11.62 -26.88
N TRP A 196 -6.17 12.11 -26.90
CA TRP A 196 -5.84 13.52 -26.71
C TRP A 196 -5.03 14.04 -27.90
N ASP A 197 -5.21 15.33 -28.18
CA ASP A 197 -4.42 16.00 -29.21
C ASP A 197 -2.99 16.23 -28.73
N SER A 198 -2.03 15.95 -29.58
CA SER A 198 -0.62 16.22 -29.34
C SER A 198 0.10 16.60 -30.63
N PRO A 199 1.30 17.19 -30.56
CA PRO A 199 2.14 17.43 -31.75
C PRO A 199 2.50 16.14 -32.51
N PHE A 200 2.38 14.99 -31.87
CA PHE A 200 2.71 13.66 -32.41
C PHE A 200 1.48 12.97 -33.02
N GLY A 201 0.36 13.66 -33.07
CA GLY A 201 -0.94 13.13 -33.47
C GLY A 201 -1.85 12.80 -32.30
N LYS A 202 -3.10 12.44 -32.62
CA LYS A 202 -4.08 11.97 -31.63
C LYS A 202 -3.63 10.65 -31.00
N GLY A 203 -3.63 10.58 -29.66
CA GLY A 203 -3.16 9.39 -28.98
C GLY A 203 -3.21 9.52 -27.46
N ARG A 204 -2.42 8.68 -26.80
CA ARG A 204 -2.32 8.60 -25.34
C ARG A 204 -0.89 8.33 -24.87
N PRO A 205 -0.55 8.71 -23.62
CA PRO A 205 0.79 8.53 -23.07
C PRO A 205 1.11 7.05 -22.83
N GLY A 206 2.40 6.73 -22.79
CA GLY A 206 2.91 5.50 -22.23
C GLY A 206 2.92 5.54 -20.71
N TRP A 207 2.64 4.41 -20.05
CA TRP A 207 2.49 4.26 -18.60
C TRP A 207 3.65 4.84 -17.76
N HIS A 208 4.89 4.75 -18.23
CA HIS A 208 6.07 5.21 -17.48
C HIS A 208 6.23 6.74 -17.47
N LEU A 209 5.60 7.41 -18.42
CA LEU A 209 5.72 8.87 -18.59
C LEU A 209 4.96 9.65 -17.53
N GLU A 210 3.88 9.07 -17.01
CA GLU A 210 2.98 9.69 -16.05
C GLU A 210 3.69 10.12 -14.78
N CYS A 211 4.36 9.15 -14.12
CA CYS A 211 5.07 9.41 -12.86
C CYS A 211 6.24 10.36 -13.04
N SER A 212 6.97 10.28 -14.17
CA SER A 212 8.04 11.22 -14.50
C SER A 212 7.54 12.65 -14.62
N ALA A 213 6.43 12.86 -15.33
CA ALA A 213 5.85 14.19 -15.54
C ALA A 213 5.22 14.78 -14.26
N MET A 214 4.47 13.94 -13.52
CA MET A 214 3.81 14.40 -12.29
C MET A 214 4.82 14.67 -11.17
N SER A 215 5.85 13.83 -11.01
CA SER A 215 6.90 14.07 -10.02
C SER A 215 7.71 15.35 -10.36
N GLU A 216 8.05 15.57 -11.62
CA GLU A 216 8.70 16.84 -12.05
C GLU A 216 7.86 18.06 -11.69
N LYS A 217 6.55 18.02 -11.96
CA LYS A 217 5.64 19.13 -11.68
C LYS A 217 5.56 19.49 -10.20
N TYR A 218 5.47 18.50 -9.32
CA TYR A 218 5.20 18.75 -7.91
C TYR A 218 6.45 18.75 -7.03
N LEU A 219 7.49 18.02 -7.42
CA LEU A 219 8.72 17.87 -6.65
C LEU A 219 9.97 18.43 -7.32
N GLY A 220 9.84 18.86 -8.59
CA GLY A 220 10.98 19.34 -9.39
C GLY A 220 11.79 18.20 -10.02
N ASN A 221 12.82 18.60 -10.78
CA ASN A 221 13.60 17.67 -11.60
C ASN A 221 14.49 16.71 -10.78
N HIS A 222 14.69 17.00 -9.50
CA HIS A 222 15.50 16.23 -8.57
C HIS A 222 14.91 16.36 -7.17
N PHE A 223 14.59 15.23 -6.52
CA PHE A 223 13.96 15.19 -5.21
C PHE A 223 14.55 14.10 -4.31
N ASP A 224 14.07 13.98 -3.07
CA ASP A 224 14.73 13.15 -2.07
C ASP A 224 14.44 11.66 -2.25
N ILE A 225 13.17 11.24 -2.22
CA ILE A 225 12.78 9.84 -2.11
C ILE A 225 11.81 9.47 -3.22
N HIS A 226 12.11 8.37 -3.94
CA HIS A 226 11.17 7.70 -4.84
C HIS A 226 10.89 6.28 -4.35
N GLY A 227 9.62 5.90 -4.27
CA GLY A 227 9.21 4.64 -3.66
C GLY A 227 8.18 3.84 -4.45
N GLY A 228 8.15 2.52 -4.20
CA GLY A 228 7.16 1.61 -4.77
C GLY A 228 7.41 0.15 -4.40
N GLY A 229 6.70 -0.77 -5.03
CA GLY A 229 6.94 -2.21 -4.91
C GLY A 229 8.20 -2.65 -5.67
N LEU A 230 8.79 -3.78 -5.27
CA LEU A 230 9.93 -4.38 -5.99
C LEU A 230 9.64 -4.66 -7.46
N ASP A 231 8.39 -4.91 -7.82
CA ASP A 231 7.94 -5.14 -9.21
C ASP A 231 8.03 -3.89 -10.08
N LEU A 232 8.08 -2.69 -9.48
CA LEU A 232 8.23 -1.44 -10.20
C LEU A 232 9.69 -1.10 -10.53
N ILE A 233 10.68 -1.74 -9.90
CA ILE A 233 12.10 -1.48 -10.21
C ILE A 233 12.34 -1.55 -11.71
N PHE A 234 11.83 -2.62 -12.35
CA PHE A 234 11.92 -2.79 -13.79
C PHE A 234 10.59 -3.34 -14.36
N PRO A 235 10.08 -2.73 -15.45
CA PRO A 235 10.71 -1.65 -16.22
C PRO A 235 10.37 -0.23 -15.74
N HIS A 236 9.41 -0.05 -14.80
CA HIS A 236 8.76 1.23 -14.54
C HIS A 236 9.74 2.31 -14.04
N HIS A 237 10.36 2.11 -12.87
CA HIS A 237 11.28 3.09 -12.28
C HIS A 237 12.57 3.28 -13.08
N GLU A 238 13.08 2.23 -13.73
CA GLU A 238 14.21 2.34 -14.65
C GLU A 238 13.88 3.27 -15.82
N ASN A 239 12.68 3.14 -16.39
CA ASN A 239 12.19 4.00 -17.46
C ASN A 239 11.95 5.44 -17.00
N GLU A 240 11.44 5.63 -15.79
CA GLU A 240 11.28 6.97 -15.19
C GLU A 240 12.63 7.69 -15.02
N ILE A 241 13.66 6.98 -14.54
CA ILE A 241 15.03 7.52 -14.46
C ILE A 241 15.51 7.96 -15.83
N ALA A 242 15.37 7.08 -16.84
CA ALA A 242 15.81 7.37 -18.20
C ALA A 242 15.10 8.61 -18.75
N GLN A 243 13.77 8.69 -18.61
CA GLN A 243 12.98 9.85 -19.07
C GLN A 243 13.41 11.13 -18.36
N SER A 244 13.41 11.14 -17.04
CA SER A 244 13.61 12.36 -16.25
C SER A 244 15.04 12.89 -16.34
N VAL A 245 16.03 12.00 -16.30
CA VAL A 245 17.45 12.37 -16.40
C VAL A 245 17.75 12.91 -17.80
N CYS A 246 17.29 12.24 -18.86
CA CYS A 246 17.58 12.63 -20.24
C CYS A 246 16.80 13.89 -20.68
N ALA A 247 15.57 14.08 -20.18
CA ALA A 247 14.79 15.29 -20.51
C ALA A 247 15.36 16.55 -19.88
N ASN A 248 15.92 16.44 -18.67
CA ASN A 248 16.34 17.61 -17.89
C ASN A 248 17.88 17.75 -17.83
N ASN A 249 18.64 16.91 -18.51
CA ASN A 249 20.11 16.87 -18.47
C ASN A 249 20.67 16.83 -17.04
N ASN A 250 19.97 16.11 -16.15
CA ASN A 250 20.35 15.96 -14.76
C ASN A 250 21.21 14.71 -14.55
N GLU A 251 22.01 14.70 -13.48
CA GLU A 251 22.75 13.50 -13.09
C GLU A 251 21.86 12.49 -12.36
N LYS A 252 20.84 12.98 -11.64
CA LYS A 252 19.95 12.19 -10.80
C LYS A 252 18.49 12.66 -10.93
N PHE A 253 17.57 11.73 -10.79
CA PHE A 253 16.14 11.97 -10.68
C PHE A 253 15.71 11.98 -9.21
N SER A 254 16.09 10.97 -8.44
CA SER A 254 15.90 10.91 -6.99
C SER A 254 17.16 10.44 -6.29
N ASN A 255 17.40 10.90 -5.05
CA ASN A 255 18.55 10.48 -4.25
C ASN A 255 18.38 9.08 -3.68
N TYR A 256 17.17 8.76 -3.20
CA TYR A 256 16.89 7.49 -2.50
C TYR A 256 15.76 6.75 -3.19
N TRP A 257 16.00 5.50 -3.52
CA TRP A 257 15.05 4.58 -4.13
C TRP A 257 14.66 3.51 -3.13
N LEU A 258 13.43 3.54 -2.65
CA LEU A 258 12.94 2.59 -1.66
C LEU A 258 11.93 1.63 -2.29
N HIS A 259 12.15 0.32 -2.08
CA HIS A 259 11.25 -0.70 -2.58
C HIS A 259 10.87 -1.67 -1.48
N ASN A 260 9.56 -1.92 -1.34
CA ASN A 260 9.07 -2.94 -0.43
C ASN A 260 9.02 -4.31 -1.11
N GLY A 261 9.27 -5.36 -0.32
CA GLY A 261 9.22 -6.75 -0.77
C GLY A 261 7.82 -7.19 -1.21
N TYR A 262 7.77 -8.27 -1.98
CA TYR A 262 6.51 -8.87 -2.44
C TYR A 262 5.66 -9.42 -1.30
N VAL A 263 4.36 -9.54 -1.56
CA VAL A 263 3.44 -10.34 -0.75
C VAL A 263 3.21 -11.67 -1.45
N THR A 264 3.49 -12.76 -0.74
CA THR A 264 3.12 -14.12 -1.13
C THR A 264 1.92 -14.58 -0.29
N VAL A 265 1.21 -15.58 -0.74
CA VAL A 265 0.14 -16.24 0.01
C VAL A 265 0.52 -17.69 0.14
N GLU A 266 0.72 -18.17 1.38
CA GLU A 266 1.19 -19.54 1.65
C GLU A 266 2.45 -19.90 0.83
N LYS A 267 3.43 -18.98 0.81
CA LYS A 267 4.70 -19.06 0.07
C LYS A 267 4.57 -19.13 -1.46
N GLN A 268 3.39 -18.91 -2.00
CA GLN A 268 3.15 -18.87 -3.44
C GLN A 268 2.91 -17.45 -3.91
N LYS A 269 3.28 -17.17 -5.16
CA LYS A 269 2.94 -15.89 -5.79
C LYS A 269 1.41 -15.78 -5.89
N MET A 270 0.88 -14.64 -5.43
CA MET A 270 -0.55 -14.37 -5.55
C MET A 270 -0.95 -14.20 -7.02
N SER A 271 -1.99 -14.93 -7.45
CA SER A 271 -2.59 -14.78 -8.77
C SER A 271 -4.06 -15.22 -8.78
N LYS A 272 -4.85 -14.59 -9.66
CA LYS A 272 -6.27 -14.98 -9.85
C LYS A 272 -6.42 -16.41 -10.38
N SER A 273 -5.48 -16.87 -11.20
CA SER A 273 -5.49 -18.24 -11.78
C SER A 273 -5.22 -19.33 -10.75
N LEU A 274 -4.50 -19.03 -9.67
CA LEU A 274 -4.25 -19.96 -8.55
C LEU A 274 -5.35 -19.93 -7.49
N GLY A 275 -6.34 -19.03 -7.59
CA GLY A 275 -7.41 -18.90 -6.60
C GLY A 275 -6.94 -18.37 -5.24
N ASN A 276 -5.70 -17.90 -5.12
CA ASN A 276 -5.12 -17.37 -3.88
C ASN A 276 -5.09 -15.83 -3.84
N PHE A 277 -5.92 -15.21 -4.68
CA PHE A 277 -6.06 -13.75 -4.74
C PHE A 277 -6.93 -13.27 -3.58
N ILE A 278 -6.40 -12.39 -2.75
CA ILE A 278 -7.10 -11.83 -1.57
C ILE A 278 -7.28 -10.34 -1.79
N SER A 279 -8.52 -9.89 -1.92
CA SER A 279 -8.84 -8.46 -1.99
C SER A 279 -8.90 -7.83 -0.59
N ILE A 280 -8.57 -6.53 -0.50
CA ILE A 280 -8.74 -5.79 0.76
C ILE A 280 -10.22 -5.76 1.16
N ASN A 281 -11.11 -5.72 0.20
CA ASN A 281 -12.56 -5.71 0.44
C ASN A 281 -13.07 -7.01 1.11
N GLU A 282 -12.45 -8.16 0.81
CA GLU A 282 -12.74 -9.41 1.53
C GLU A 282 -12.25 -9.38 2.97
N LEU A 283 -11.07 -8.78 3.21
CA LEU A 283 -10.53 -8.65 4.57
C LEU A 283 -11.37 -7.77 5.47
N LYS A 284 -11.98 -6.71 4.94
CA LYS A 284 -12.88 -5.80 5.68
C LYS A 284 -14.03 -6.53 6.37
N LYS A 285 -14.46 -7.68 5.83
CA LYS A 285 -15.56 -8.48 6.38
C LYS A 285 -15.18 -9.20 7.68
N ASN A 286 -13.91 -9.54 7.85
CA ASN A 286 -13.46 -10.44 8.91
C ASN A 286 -12.44 -9.82 9.87
N TYR A 287 -11.70 -8.79 9.43
CA TYR A 287 -10.59 -8.23 10.19
C TYR A 287 -10.69 -6.70 10.27
N ASN A 288 -10.23 -6.14 11.38
CA ASN A 288 -9.98 -4.71 11.48
C ASN A 288 -8.72 -4.35 10.68
N GLY A 289 -8.71 -3.19 10.03
CA GLY A 289 -7.57 -2.74 9.22
C GLY A 289 -6.25 -2.65 9.99
N GLN A 290 -6.31 -2.38 11.29
CA GLN A 290 -5.14 -2.36 12.16
C GLN A 290 -4.50 -3.75 12.33
N VAL A 291 -5.29 -4.82 12.27
CA VAL A 291 -4.79 -6.21 12.29
C VAL A 291 -3.98 -6.49 11.03
N VAL A 292 -4.52 -6.12 9.88
CA VAL A 292 -3.84 -6.24 8.58
C VAL A 292 -2.54 -5.42 8.58
N ARG A 293 -2.62 -4.18 9.08
CA ARG A 293 -1.48 -3.28 9.19
C ARG A 293 -0.38 -3.86 10.09
N LEU A 294 -0.72 -4.32 11.28
CA LEU A 294 0.25 -4.91 12.22
C LEU A 294 0.88 -6.18 11.64
N ALA A 295 0.09 -7.05 11.01
CA ALA A 295 0.60 -8.24 10.34
C ALA A 295 1.67 -7.88 9.30
N MET A 296 1.42 -6.90 8.43
CA MET A 296 2.38 -6.47 7.42
C MET A 296 3.63 -5.80 8.00
N LEU A 297 3.51 -5.06 9.10
CA LEU A 297 4.63 -4.42 9.80
C LEU A 297 5.47 -5.41 10.62
N SER A 298 4.99 -6.64 10.85
CA SER A 298 5.75 -7.67 11.58
C SER A 298 6.95 -8.21 10.81
N THR A 299 7.04 -7.95 9.51
CA THR A 299 8.18 -8.29 8.64
C THR A 299 8.82 -7.02 8.12
N HIS A 300 10.16 -6.96 8.13
CA HIS A 300 10.90 -5.82 7.61
C HIS A 300 10.47 -5.50 6.18
N TYR A 301 10.29 -4.24 5.84
CA TYR A 301 9.67 -3.84 4.58
C TYR A 301 10.41 -4.34 3.33
N THR A 302 11.73 -4.48 3.37
CA THR A 302 12.54 -4.98 2.25
C THR A 302 12.39 -6.48 2.01
N GLN A 303 11.91 -7.24 3.01
CA GLN A 303 11.78 -8.69 2.92
C GLN A 303 10.43 -9.10 2.33
N PRO A 304 10.35 -10.24 1.63
CA PRO A 304 9.06 -10.81 1.25
C PRO A 304 8.18 -11.05 2.48
N PHE A 305 6.89 -10.77 2.34
CA PHE A 305 5.90 -11.01 3.38
C PHE A 305 4.99 -12.16 2.96
N ASP A 306 4.91 -13.20 3.79
CA ASP A 306 4.05 -14.35 3.53
C ASP A 306 2.73 -14.21 4.27
N TRP A 307 1.67 -13.97 3.52
CA TRP A 307 0.32 -13.82 4.03
C TRP A 307 -0.26 -15.18 4.43
N ASN A 308 -0.74 -15.29 5.66
CA ASN A 308 -1.44 -16.47 6.17
C ASN A 308 -2.35 -16.07 7.34
N GLU A 309 -3.36 -16.89 7.64
CA GLU A 309 -4.32 -16.62 8.73
C GLU A 309 -3.65 -16.54 10.11
N LYS A 310 -2.64 -17.36 10.36
CA LYS A 310 -1.95 -17.39 11.64
C LYS A 310 -1.34 -16.05 12.02
N ILE A 311 -0.79 -15.30 11.05
CA ILE A 311 -0.19 -13.98 11.33
C ILE A 311 -1.27 -12.95 11.68
N LEU A 312 -2.45 -13.06 11.09
CA LEU A 312 -3.60 -12.21 11.43
C LEU A 312 -4.08 -12.49 12.85
N ASP A 313 -4.22 -13.76 13.23
CA ASP A 313 -4.61 -14.16 14.59
C ASP A 313 -3.61 -13.66 15.64
N VAL A 314 -2.30 -13.77 15.36
CA VAL A 314 -1.25 -13.25 16.25
C VAL A 314 -1.36 -11.73 16.37
N SER A 315 -1.57 -11.04 15.26
CA SER A 315 -1.73 -9.59 15.24
C SER A 315 -2.98 -9.13 16.00
N GLN A 316 -4.10 -9.82 15.81
CA GLN A 316 -5.35 -9.56 16.54
C GLN A 316 -5.13 -9.70 18.05
N LYS A 317 -4.56 -10.83 18.50
CA LYS A 317 -4.28 -11.09 19.92
C LYS A 317 -3.29 -10.07 20.53
N SER A 318 -2.36 -9.57 19.73
CA SER A 318 -1.42 -8.52 20.17
C SER A 318 -2.13 -7.20 20.39
N LEU A 319 -2.94 -6.77 19.41
CA LEU A 319 -3.74 -5.54 19.52
C LEU A 319 -4.74 -5.60 20.67
N ASP A 320 -5.39 -6.75 20.90
CA ASP A 320 -6.30 -6.96 22.02
C ASP A 320 -5.65 -6.66 23.38
N LYS A 321 -4.41 -7.11 23.54
CA LYS A 321 -3.61 -6.85 24.75
C LYS A 321 -3.16 -5.39 24.83
N TRP A 322 -2.69 -4.84 23.71
CA TRP A 322 -2.13 -3.48 23.71
C TRP A 322 -3.19 -2.41 23.90
N TYR A 323 -4.43 -2.63 23.39
CA TYR A 323 -5.55 -1.71 23.60
C TYR A 323 -5.96 -1.54 25.08
N GLU A 324 -5.56 -2.44 25.98
CA GLU A 324 -5.73 -2.23 27.42
C GLU A 324 -4.98 -0.97 27.91
N PHE A 325 -3.96 -0.53 27.18
CA PHE A 325 -3.13 0.64 27.46
C PHE A 325 -3.30 1.76 26.45
N TYR A 326 -4.43 1.76 25.71
CA TYR A 326 -4.78 2.88 24.85
C TYR A 326 -4.90 4.15 25.68
N SER A 327 -4.29 5.25 25.23
CA SER A 327 -4.44 6.59 25.80
C SER A 327 -4.55 7.63 24.69
N ASP A 328 -5.40 8.64 24.87
CA ASP A 328 -5.51 9.79 23.96
C ASP A 328 -4.41 10.82 24.19
N ASP A 329 -3.62 10.67 25.24
CA ASP A 329 -2.54 11.58 25.55
C ASP A 329 -1.53 11.71 24.40
N LYS A 330 -1.09 12.93 24.15
CA LYS A 330 -0.05 13.25 23.16
C LYS A 330 1.34 13.00 23.77
N GLU A 331 1.65 11.77 24.08
CA GLU A 331 2.96 11.43 24.59
C GLU A 331 3.96 11.19 23.45
N GLU A 332 5.22 11.51 23.74
CA GLU A 332 6.29 11.26 22.79
C GLU A 332 6.68 9.80 22.77
N ILE A 333 7.00 9.31 21.57
CA ILE A 333 7.57 7.98 21.40
C ILE A 333 8.88 7.86 22.17
N SER A 334 9.13 6.71 22.79
CA SER A 334 10.40 6.47 23.47
C SER A 334 11.59 6.59 22.49
N GLU A 335 12.72 7.07 23.01
CA GLU A 335 13.96 7.15 22.19
C GLU A 335 14.36 5.79 21.63
N GLU A 336 14.14 4.71 22.38
CA GLU A 336 14.47 3.36 21.94
C GLU A 336 13.61 2.93 20.74
N ASN A 337 12.29 3.12 20.79
CA ASN A 337 11.41 2.79 19.70
C ASN A 337 11.66 3.69 18.48
N LEU A 338 11.98 4.96 18.70
CA LEU A 338 12.37 5.84 17.62
C LEU A 338 13.68 5.38 16.94
N LYS A 339 14.66 4.87 17.69
CA LYS A 339 15.91 4.30 17.15
C LYS A 339 15.64 3.16 16.17
N PHE A 340 14.70 2.26 16.48
CA PHE A 340 14.36 1.17 15.57
C PHE A 340 13.79 1.68 14.25
N LEU A 341 12.90 2.68 14.28
CA LEU A 341 12.37 3.27 13.05
C LEU A 341 13.44 4.06 12.28
N LEU A 342 14.36 4.72 12.97
CA LEU A 342 15.47 5.43 12.35
C LEU A 342 16.50 4.49 11.71
N ASP A 343 16.52 3.22 12.08
CA ASP A 343 17.36 2.19 11.47
C ASP A 343 16.58 1.39 10.42
N ASP A 344 16.29 2.02 9.30
CA ASP A 344 15.67 1.41 8.11
C ASP A 344 14.25 0.89 8.36
N LEU A 345 13.45 1.66 9.09
CA LEU A 345 12.07 1.30 9.44
C LEU A 345 11.96 -0.10 10.07
N ASN A 346 12.84 -0.42 11.03
CA ASN A 346 12.90 -1.76 11.64
C ASN A 346 11.68 -2.01 12.56
N THR A 347 10.52 -2.16 11.94
CA THR A 347 9.26 -2.44 12.63
C THR A 347 9.26 -3.75 13.40
N PRO A 348 9.91 -4.86 12.95
CA PRO A 348 9.97 -6.08 13.74
C PRO A 348 10.61 -5.89 15.13
N LEU A 349 11.72 -5.17 15.21
CA LEU A 349 12.34 -4.86 16.51
C LEU A 349 11.47 -3.94 17.35
N MET A 350 10.84 -2.94 16.73
CA MET A 350 9.92 -2.05 17.45
C MET A 350 8.72 -2.83 18.01
N ILE A 351 8.11 -3.73 17.25
CA ILE A 351 7.00 -4.58 17.67
C ILE A 351 7.44 -5.50 18.84
N SER A 352 8.64 -6.07 18.76
CA SER A 352 9.21 -6.85 19.85
C SER A 352 9.33 -6.02 21.14
N ASN A 353 9.81 -4.78 21.03
CA ASN A 353 9.90 -3.89 22.19
C ASN A 353 8.52 -3.46 22.73
N ILE A 354 7.52 -3.28 21.87
CA ILE A 354 6.14 -3.02 22.33
C ILE A 354 5.61 -4.18 23.18
N HIS A 355 5.94 -5.43 22.84
CA HIS A 355 5.59 -6.58 23.70
C HIS A 355 6.28 -6.53 25.07
N GLU A 356 7.53 -6.07 25.15
CA GLU A 356 8.21 -5.88 26.44
C GLU A 356 7.61 -4.71 27.24
N LEU A 357 7.26 -3.61 26.58
CA LEU A 357 6.55 -2.50 27.22
C LEU A 357 5.19 -2.96 27.77
N TYR A 358 4.46 -3.81 27.05
CA TYR A 358 3.21 -4.40 27.52
C TYR A 358 3.40 -5.19 28.81
N LYS A 359 4.43 -6.04 28.90
CA LYS A 359 4.73 -6.82 30.13
C LYS A 359 5.01 -5.90 31.32
N LYS A 360 5.80 -4.84 31.14
CA LYS A 360 6.10 -3.86 32.17
C LYS A 360 4.85 -3.08 32.60
N ALA A 361 4.05 -2.64 31.65
CA ALA A 361 2.79 -1.92 31.90
C ALA A 361 1.80 -2.78 32.70
N LYS A 362 1.68 -4.08 32.39
CA LYS A 362 0.86 -5.05 33.16
C LYS A 362 1.34 -5.19 34.63
N ASN A 363 2.61 -4.96 34.89
CA ASN A 363 3.17 -4.97 36.22
C ASN A 363 3.09 -3.59 36.91
N GLY A 364 2.33 -2.63 36.36
CA GLY A 364 2.07 -1.34 36.98
C GLY A 364 3.01 -0.21 36.55
N ASP A 365 3.92 -0.42 35.59
CA ASP A 365 4.79 0.63 35.06
C ASP A 365 4.00 1.58 34.11
N SER A 366 3.59 2.72 34.67
CA SER A 366 2.81 3.73 33.94
C SER A 366 3.60 4.36 32.80
N LEU A 367 4.92 4.49 32.89
CA LEU A 367 5.77 5.02 31.83
C LEU A 367 5.76 4.06 30.62
N SER A 368 5.91 2.76 30.87
CA SER A 368 5.83 1.75 29.80
C SER A 368 4.46 1.72 29.13
N ALA A 369 3.36 1.93 29.87
CA ALA A 369 2.01 2.05 29.30
C ALA A 369 1.91 3.21 28.28
N LYS A 370 2.41 4.37 28.67
CA LYS A 370 2.45 5.57 27.83
C LYS A 370 3.34 5.39 26.59
N GLN A 371 4.54 4.83 26.76
CA GLN A 371 5.46 4.53 25.67
C GLN A 371 4.88 3.49 24.70
N LEU A 372 4.13 2.51 25.17
CA LEU A 372 3.40 1.57 24.33
C LEU A 372 2.38 2.29 23.46
N SER A 373 1.53 3.13 24.06
CA SER A 373 0.49 3.86 23.34
C SER A 373 1.08 4.75 22.25
N SER A 374 2.10 5.56 22.58
CA SER A 374 2.75 6.44 21.59
C SER A 374 3.46 5.65 20.48
N SER A 375 4.01 4.47 20.78
CA SER A 375 4.64 3.59 19.82
C SER A 375 3.63 2.95 18.86
N CYS A 376 2.46 2.55 19.34
CA CYS A 376 1.37 2.08 18.49
C CYS A 376 0.87 3.20 17.56
N LYS A 377 0.73 4.43 18.04
CA LYS A 377 0.24 5.57 17.24
C LYS A 377 1.17 5.91 16.07
N ILE A 378 2.50 5.91 16.25
CA ILE A 378 3.41 6.18 15.12
C ILE A 378 3.40 5.06 14.08
N LEU A 379 3.16 3.81 14.49
CA LEU A 379 2.92 2.70 13.56
C LEU A 379 1.59 2.81 12.82
N GLY A 380 0.76 3.84 13.11
CA GLY A 380 -0.58 4.01 12.53
C GLY A 380 -1.61 3.03 13.10
N LEU A 381 -1.32 2.48 14.27
CA LEU A 381 -2.24 1.72 15.10
C LEU A 381 -2.93 2.68 16.10
N PHE A 382 -3.90 2.17 16.85
CA PHE A 382 -4.65 2.98 17.83
C PHE A 382 -5.37 4.17 17.17
N ASN A 383 -5.95 3.93 15.98
CA ASN A 383 -6.77 4.90 15.24
C ASN A 383 -8.26 4.87 15.65
N GLN A 384 -8.59 4.08 16.66
CA GLN A 384 -9.91 3.93 17.29
C GLN A 384 -9.74 4.03 18.81
N THR A 385 -10.81 4.37 19.52
CA THR A 385 -10.84 4.30 20.99
C THR A 385 -10.88 2.84 21.45
N HIS A 386 -10.62 2.62 22.73
CA HIS A 386 -10.72 1.28 23.33
C HIS A 386 -12.14 0.70 23.20
N ASP A 387 -13.17 1.53 23.36
CA ASP A 387 -14.56 1.08 23.24
C ASP A 387 -14.94 0.75 21.79
N GLU A 388 -14.48 1.55 20.83
CA GLU A 388 -14.65 1.22 19.40
C GLU A 388 -13.92 -0.08 19.02
N TRP A 389 -12.72 -0.32 19.58
CA TRP A 389 -11.99 -1.57 19.37
C TRP A 389 -12.76 -2.78 19.92
N LYS A 390 -13.31 -2.67 21.13
CA LYS A 390 -14.16 -3.73 21.72
C LYS A 390 -15.42 -3.96 20.90
N ASN A 391 -16.07 -2.90 20.47
CA ASN A 391 -17.31 -2.98 19.68
C ASN A 391 -17.04 -3.61 18.30
N PHE A 392 -15.89 -3.33 17.66
CA PHE A 392 -15.52 -3.98 16.42
C PHE A 392 -15.47 -5.50 16.54
N LYS A 393 -14.95 -6.04 17.63
CA LYS A 393 -14.93 -7.48 17.91
C LYS A 393 -16.33 -8.10 17.98
N ASN A 394 -17.32 -7.28 18.24
CA ASN A 394 -18.71 -7.70 18.34
C ASN A 394 -19.51 -7.47 17.04
N ILE A 395 -18.92 -6.82 16.01
CA ILE A 395 -19.55 -6.69 14.70
C ILE A 395 -19.68 -8.08 14.07
N GLY A 396 -20.92 -8.49 13.84
CA GLY A 396 -21.27 -9.82 13.32
C GLY A 396 -21.41 -10.90 14.40
N LYS A 397 -21.09 -10.60 15.66
CA LYS A 397 -21.49 -11.44 16.79
C LYS A 397 -22.93 -11.12 17.19
N ILE A 398 -23.64 -12.16 17.55
CA ILE A 398 -24.96 -12.03 18.14
C ILE A 398 -24.87 -11.17 19.43
N THR A 399 -25.75 -10.21 19.60
CA THR A 399 -25.74 -9.32 20.77
C THR A 399 -26.08 -10.05 22.06
N ALA A 400 -25.68 -9.52 23.21
CA ALA A 400 -26.04 -10.09 24.51
C ALA A 400 -27.56 -10.23 24.66
N GLU A 401 -28.33 -9.25 24.19
CA GLU A 401 -29.80 -9.27 24.20
C GLU A 401 -30.38 -10.40 23.33
N GLU A 402 -29.82 -10.61 22.15
CA GLU A 402 -30.20 -11.71 21.25
C GLU A 402 -29.79 -13.07 21.82
N ILE A 403 -28.63 -13.16 22.51
CA ILE A 403 -28.17 -14.40 23.20
C ILE A 403 -29.16 -14.73 24.32
N GLU A 404 -29.44 -13.77 25.19
CA GLU A 404 -30.39 -13.97 26.31
C GLU A 404 -31.79 -14.38 25.82
N LYS A 405 -32.25 -13.78 24.71
CA LYS A 405 -33.49 -14.16 24.07
C LYS A 405 -33.48 -15.62 23.59
N LEU A 406 -32.41 -16.02 22.87
CA LEU A 406 -32.26 -17.38 22.40
C LEU A 406 -32.11 -18.40 23.54
N ILE A 407 -31.42 -18.05 24.63
CA ILE A 407 -31.33 -18.87 25.84
C ILE A 407 -32.73 -19.04 26.45
N SER A 408 -33.50 -17.96 26.57
CA SER A 408 -34.89 -18.03 27.06
C SER A 408 -35.78 -18.90 26.18
N GLU A 409 -35.66 -18.82 24.85
CA GLU A 409 -36.37 -19.70 23.91
C GLU A 409 -35.97 -21.17 24.07
N ARG A 410 -34.66 -21.42 24.23
CA ARG A 410 -34.11 -22.76 24.48
C ARG A 410 -34.63 -23.37 25.79
N ASP A 411 -34.70 -22.59 26.87
CA ASP A 411 -35.22 -23.04 28.15
C ASP A 411 -36.70 -23.35 28.09
N LYS A 412 -37.47 -22.55 27.33
CA LYS A 412 -38.90 -22.85 27.04
C LYS A 412 -39.07 -24.13 26.22
N ALA A 413 -38.22 -24.40 25.25
CA ALA A 413 -38.21 -25.63 24.47
C ALA A 413 -37.91 -26.86 25.39
N ARG A 414 -36.88 -26.74 26.25
CA ARG A 414 -36.55 -27.79 27.24
C ARG A 414 -37.67 -28.08 28.22
N SER A 415 -38.37 -27.07 28.72
CA SER A 415 -39.50 -27.24 29.63
C SER A 415 -40.68 -27.96 28.97
N LYS A 416 -40.85 -27.82 27.66
CA LYS A 416 -41.83 -28.54 26.84
C LYS A 416 -41.36 -29.88 26.34
N LYS A 417 -40.13 -30.31 26.69
CA LYS A 417 -39.45 -31.53 26.22
C LYS A 417 -39.20 -31.53 24.70
N ASP A 418 -39.18 -30.38 24.08
CA ASP A 418 -38.79 -30.19 22.68
C ASP A 418 -37.24 -30.09 22.59
N TYR A 419 -36.61 -31.23 22.64
CA TYR A 419 -35.13 -31.32 22.63
C TYR A 419 -34.59 -30.93 21.27
N LYS A 420 -35.33 -31.14 20.18
CA LYS A 420 -34.88 -30.79 18.82
C LYS A 420 -34.65 -29.28 18.69
N THR A 421 -35.64 -28.48 19.03
CA THR A 421 -35.54 -27.01 19.03
C THR A 421 -34.45 -26.52 19.99
N SER A 422 -34.29 -27.16 21.16
CA SER A 422 -33.25 -26.83 22.12
C SER A 422 -31.80 -27.04 21.54
N ASP A 423 -31.58 -28.12 20.80
CA ASP A 423 -30.32 -28.43 20.20
C ASP A 423 -30.04 -27.52 18.98
N GLU A 424 -31.04 -27.24 18.14
CA GLU A 424 -30.93 -26.27 17.03
C GLU A 424 -30.51 -24.89 17.53
N ILE A 425 -31.09 -24.40 18.65
CA ILE A 425 -30.70 -23.11 19.25
C ILE A 425 -29.25 -23.16 19.78
N ARG A 426 -28.85 -24.28 20.40
CA ARG A 426 -27.48 -24.46 20.86
C ARG A 426 -26.49 -24.40 19.72
N ASP A 427 -26.76 -25.12 18.64
CA ASP A 427 -25.92 -25.17 17.45
C ASP A 427 -25.84 -23.81 16.77
N LEU A 428 -26.96 -23.08 16.72
CA LEU A 428 -26.99 -21.70 16.24
C LEU A 428 -26.09 -20.79 17.08
N LEU A 429 -26.17 -20.83 18.41
CA LEU A 429 -25.32 -20.06 19.31
C LEU A 429 -23.85 -20.42 19.12
N VAL A 430 -23.53 -21.72 19.02
CA VAL A 430 -22.15 -22.21 18.76
C VAL A 430 -21.63 -21.70 17.40
N SER A 431 -22.45 -21.75 16.35
CA SER A 431 -22.12 -21.25 15.01
C SER A 431 -21.83 -19.75 14.99
N LYS A 432 -22.47 -19.00 15.91
CA LYS A 432 -22.26 -17.56 16.12
C LYS A 432 -21.15 -17.24 17.14
N GLY A 433 -20.35 -18.27 17.54
CA GLY A 433 -19.21 -18.09 18.44
C GLY A 433 -19.59 -17.89 19.91
N VAL A 434 -20.76 -18.39 20.34
CA VAL A 434 -21.18 -18.34 21.74
C VAL A 434 -21.14 -19.75 22.34
N LEU A 435 -20.43 -19.90 23.46
CA LEU A 435 -20.41 -21.12 24.26
C LEU A 435 -21.41 -20.98 25.40
N ILE A 436 -22.34 -21.93 25.50
CA ILE A 436 -23.29 -22.02 26.60
C ILE A 436 -22.90 -23.16 27.55
N LYS A 437 -23.05 -22.91 28.86
CA LYS A 437 -22.79 -23.87 29.95
C LYS A 437 -24.03 -23.94 30.84
N ASP A 438 -24.57 -25.15 30.95
CA ASP A 438 -25.71 -25.43 31.85
C ASP A 438 -25.16 -25.93 33.19
N LYS A 439 -25.46 -25.24 34.29
CA LYS A 439 -25.13 -25.67 35.64
C LYS A 439 -26.29 -25.32 36.59
N ASP A 440 -26.71 -26.30 37.37
CA ASP A 440 -27.75 -26.16 38.41
C ASP A 440 -29.07 -25.50 37.91
N GLY A 441 -29.45 -25.80 36.65
CA GLY A 441 -30.67 -25.24 36.01
C GLY A 441 -30.51 -23.82 35.45
N ILE A 442 -29.30 -23.25 35.52
CA ILE A 442 -28.99 -21.92 34.98
C ILE A 442 -28.07 -22.10 33.76
N THR A 443 -28.44 -21.49 32.63
CA THR A 443 -27.60 -21.42 31.45
C THR A 443 -26.76 -20.12 31.52
N THR A 444 -25.44 -20.29 31.52
CA THR A 444 -24.49 -19.18 31.40
C THR A 444 -23.84 -19.23 30.03
N TRP A 445 -23.33 -18.11 29.55
CA TRP A 445 -22.69 -18.04 28.25
C TRP A 445 -21.43 -17.18 28.24
N GLU A 446 -20.55 -17.46 27.28
CA GLU A 446 -19.36 -16.67 26.99
C GLU A 446 -19.11 -16.67 25.48
N TYR A 447 -18.50 -15.63 24.95
CA TYR A 447 -18.00 -15.63 23.58
C TYR A 447 -16.77 -16.54 23.48
N LYS A 448 -16.68 -17.30 22.38
CA LYS A 448 -15.59 -18.25 22.11
C LYS A 448 -14.31 -17.54 21.70
#